data_2196ae76c1d7ae006668c103b13e96ae
#
_entry.id   2196ae76c1d7ae006668c103b13e96ae
#
_cell.length_a   1.000
_cell.length_b   1.000
_cell.length_c   1.000
_cell.angle_alpha   90.00
_cell.angle_beta   90.00
_cell.angle_gamma   90.00
#
_symmetry.space_group_name_H-M   'P 1'
#
loop_
_entity.id
_entity.type
_entity.pdbx_description
1 polymer ?
#
loop_
_entity_poly.entity_id
_entity_poly.type
_entity_poly.pdbx_seq_one_letter_code
_entity_poly.pdbx_strand_id
1 'polypeptide(L)'
;MLTRNLRPVARLQSIQFMLAAVFVVLLATTLVAAQDEATAPQAPPNAVPQGTIFLIQLTDRLDTHTVKAGDHFRARLAEPLVASNGTTLDPGRKIKGHVSAVEPGLHTRLLLSFDEIETQHGWVPLIATVTGVPGEHGLRELGEEGEIGRKGMTKEQVAEAVVVGASEGAAEGAHHGGKHGAAAGAGSGAAIGAYSAFESGHDLVLDKGTALEIRLDRNLQMPLR
;
A
#
# COMPACT_ATOMS: atom_id res chain seq x y z
N MET A 1 68.38 -24.59 62.20
CA MET A 1 68.27 -24.42 60.73
C MET A 1 66.85 -24.16 60.38
N LEU A 2 66.51 -22.89 60.17
CA LEU A 2 65.20 -22.42 59.80
C LEU A 2 65.24 -21.93 58.34
N THR A 3 64.60 -22.59 57.41
CA THR A 3 64.32 -22.02 56.08
C THR A 3 62.85 -21.64 56.01
N ARG A 4 62.58 -20.36 56.05
CA ARG A 4 61.30 -19.72 55.93
C ARG A 4 60.91 -19.64 54.46
N ASN A 5 59.93 -20.41 54.05
CA ASN A 5 59.34 -20.29 52.73
C ASN A 5 58.34 -19.09 52.69
N LEU A 6 58.79 -18.01 52.07
CA LEU A 6 57.99 -16.82 51.78
C LEU A 6 57.75 -16.71 50.29
N ARG A 7 56.71 -17.39 49.71
CA ARG A 7 56.19 -17.07 48.41
C ARG A 7 54.79 -17.67 48.19
N PRO A 8 53.72 -17.02 48.64
CA PRO A 8 52.55 -17.01 47.76
C PRO A 8 51.81 -15.66 47.62
N VAL A 9 52.29 -14.57 48.25
CA VAL A 9 51.47 -13.32 48.29
C VAL A 9 51.55 -12.51 46.99
N ALA A 10 52.62 -12.65 46.20
CA ALA A 10 52.79 -11.88 44.96
C ALA A 10 51.86 -12.33 43.79
N ARG A 11 51.34 -13.56 43.80
CA ARG A 11 50.48 -14.06 42.76
C ARG A 11 49.01 -13.65 42.92
N LEU A 12 48.55 -13.35 44.13
CA LEU A 12 47.21 -12.89 44.39
C LEU A 12 46.97 -11.44 43.97
N GLN A 13 47.97 -10.59 44.13
CA GLN A 13 47.87 -9.19 43.73
C GLN A 13 47.82 -9.00 42.21
N SER A 14 48.57 -9.80 41.45
CA SER A 14 48.54 -9.70 39.98
C SER A 14 47.22 -10.16 39.38
N ILE A 15 46.52 -11.10 40.01
CA ILE A 15 45.17 -11.56 39.54
C ILE A 15 44.12 -10.50 39.83
N GLN A 16 44.21 -9.78 40.98
CA GLN A 16 43.27 -8.69 41.30
C GLN A 16 43.41 -7.49 40.34
N PHE A 17 44.64 -7.13 39.96
CA PHE A 17 44.87 -6.06 38.97
C PHE A 17 44.40 -6.44 37.56
N MET A 18 44.55 -7.71 37.18
CA MET A 18 44.09 -8.20 35.89
C MET A 18 42.53 -8.25 35.79
N LEU A 19 41.87 -8.64 36.88
CA LEU A 19 40.40 -8.63 36.97
C LEU A 19 39.81 -7.20 36.97
N ALA A 20 40.50 -6.26 37.66
CA ALA A 20 40.07 -4.86 37.64
C ALA A 20 40.27 -4.21 36.27
N ALA A 21 41.32 -4.53 35.53
CA ALA A 21 41.57 -4.02 34.19
C ALA A 21 40.53 -4.55 33.17
N VAL A 22 40.16 -5.84 33.27
CA VAL A 22 39.13 -6.44 32.43
C VAL A 22 37.75 -5.83 32.71
N PHE A 23 37.44 -5.51 33.97
CA PHE A 23 36.16 -4.89 34.34
C PHE A 23 36.04 -3.44 33.83
N VAL A 24 37.12 -2.69 33.83
CA VAL A 24 37.18 -1.31 33.29
C VAL A 24 37.02 -1.32 31.76
N VAL A 25 37.63 -2.29 31.06
CA VAL A 25 37.46 -2.43 29.60
C VAL A 25 36.04 -2.87 29.22
N LEU A 26 35.40 -3.74 30.02
CA LEU A 26 33.99 -4.12 29.78
C LEU A 26 33.02 -2.96 30.04
N LEU A 27 33.28 -2.08 31.01
CA LEU A 27 32.46 -0.89 31.24
C LEU A 27 32.59 0.17 30.14
N ALA A 28 33.78 0.28 29.54
CA ALA A 28 34.03 1.24 28.45
C ALA A 28 33.35 0.85 27.14
N THR A 29 33.12 -0.43 26.90
CA THR A 29 32.42 -0.91 25.67
C THR A 29 30.91 -0.74 25.72
N THR A 30 30.32 -0.60 26.89
CA THR A 30 28.86 -0.36 27.01
C THR A 30 28.43 1.11 26.82
N LEU A 31 29.39 2.05 26.89
CA LEU A 31 29.07 3.49 26.70
C LEU A 31 29.06 3.93 25.22
N VAL A 32 29.58 3.13 24.30
CA VAL A 32 29.65 3.50 22.86
C VAL A 32 28.39 3.07 22.08
N ALA A 33 27.56 2.19 22.64
CA ALA A 33 26.35 1.69 21.97
C ALA A 33 25.10 2.59 22.14
N ALA A 34 25.20 3.74 22.80
CA ALA A 34 24.06 4.60 23.12
C ALA A 34 24.04 5.92 22.31
N GLN A 35 24.79 6.05 21.23
CA GLN A 35 24.85 7.29 20.44
C GLN A 35 24.46 7.19 18.98
N ASP A 36 23.92 6.04 18.53
CA ASP A 36 23.25 5.93 17.24
C ASP A 36 21.71 5.90 17.42
N GLU A 37 21.16 6.79 18.25
CA GLU A 37 19.83 7.30 17.95
C GLU A 37 20.01 8.19 16.73
N ALA A 38 19.91 7.58 15.55
CA ALA A 38 19.82 8.28 14.29
C ALA A 38 18.71 9.33 14.46
N THR A 39 19.10 10.58 14.62
CA THR A 39 18.20 11.72 14.61
C THR A 39 17.46 11.64 13.27
N ALA A 40 16.29 11.05 13.26
CA ALA A 40 15.43 11.04 12.09
C ALA A 40 15.33 12.51 11.63
N PRO A 41 15.52 12.79 10.32
CA PRO A 41 15.51 14.16 9.84
C PRO A 41 14.22 14.81 10.30
N GLN A 42 14.30 15.76 11.22
CA GLN A 42 13.14 16.45 11.73
C GLN A 42 12.50 17.19 10.59
N ALA A 43 11.22 16.91 10.34
CA ALA A 43 10.47 17.66 9.34
C ALA A 43 10.53 19.16 9.67
N PRO A 44 10.63 20.03 8.65
CA PRO A 44 10.52 21.47 8.88
C PRO A 44 9.26 21.78 9.70
N PRO A 45 9.28 22.79 10.59
CA PRO A 45 8.18 23.06 11.50
C PRO A 45 6.84 23.34 10.78
N ASN A 46 6.88 23.84 9.55
CA ASN A 46 5.73 24.14 8.71
C ASN A 46 5.40 23.02 7.71
N ALA A 47 5.82 21.79 7.96
CA ALA A 47 5.53 20.66 7.08
C ALA A 47 4.75 19.57 7.81
N VAL A 48 3.92 18.86 7.04
CA VAL A 48 3.38 17.56 7.46
C VAL A 48 4.49 16.52 7.25
N PRO A 49 4.83 15.73 8.29
CA PRO A 49 5.95 14.81 8.21
C PRO A 49 5.75 13.70 7.16
N GLN A 50 6.86 13.29 6.53
CA GLN A 50 6.92 12.04 5.76
C GLN A 50 6.40 10.86 6.61
N GLY A 51 5.72 9.91 5.97
CA GLY A 51 5.11 8.76 6.62
C GLY A 51 3.72 9.02 7.21
N THR A 52 3.24 10.27 7.22
CA THR A 52 1.86 10.58 7.62
C THR A 52 0.88 9.89 6.69
N ILE A 53 -0.06 9.16 7.27
CA ILE A 53 -1.15 8.47 6.56
C ILE A 53 -2.42 9.29 6.72
N PHE A 54 -3.18 9.45 5.64
CA PHE A 54 -4.45 10.19 5.65
C PHE A 54 -5.37 9.75 4.52
N LEU A 55 -6.64 10.09 4.65
CA LEU A 55 -7.69 9.75 3.72
C LEU A 55 -7.94 10.87 2.71
N ILE A 56 -8.10 10.46 1.47
CA ILE A 56 -8.60 11.29 0.38
C ILE A 56 -9.83 10.63 -0.24
N GLN A 57 -10.61 11.39 -0.99
CA GLN A 57 -11.79 10.90 -1.69
C GLN A 57 -11.70 11.26 -3.17
N LEU A 58 -11.85 10.28 -4.05
CA LEU A 58 -11.89 10.50 -5.49
C LEU A 58 -13.07 11.37 -5.88
N THR A 59 -12.87 12.33 -6.78
CA THR A 59 -13.94 13.12 -7.39
C THR A 59 -14.26 12.68 -8.80
N ASP A 60 -13.38 11.91 -9.42
CA ASP A 60 -13.54 11.32 -10.73
C ASP A 60 -13.64 9.79 -10.60
N ARG A 61 -14.33 9.14 -11.53
CA ARG A 61 -14.36 7.68 -11.66
C ARG A 61 -13.12 7.24 -12.43
N LEU A 62 -12.44 6.21 -11.91
CA LEU A 62 -11.32 5.58 -12.57
C LEU A 62 -11.70 4.14 -12.93
N ASP A 63 -11.74 3.86 -14.22
CA ASP A 63 -12.14 2.56 -14.78
C ASP A 63 -11.00 2.08 -15.67
N THR A 64 -10.38 0.97 -15.30
CA THR A 64 -9.19 0.44 -15.99
C THR A 64 -9.40 0.05 -17.45
N HIS A 65 -10.65 -0.07 -17.91
CA HIS A 65 -10.98 -0.21 -19.33
C HIS A 65 -10.86 1.07 -20.13
N THR A 66 -11.08 2.21 -19.48
CA THR A 66 -11.19 3.50 -20.17
C THR A 66 -10.01 4.40 -19.91
N VAL A 67 -9.43 4.36 -18.70
CA VAL A 67 -8.28 5.19 -18.33
C VAL A 67 -6.99 4.66 -18.93
N LYS A 68 -6.07 5.59 -19.19
CA LYS A 68 -4.72 5.31 -19.73
C LYS A 68 -3.67 5.92 -18.85
N ALA A 69 -2.45 5.42 -18.95
CA ALA A 69 -1.30 6.07 -18.34
C ALA A 69 -1.18 7.51 -18.86
N GLY A 70 -1.01 8.45 -17.94
CA GLY A 70 -1.00 9.89 -18.18
C GLY A 70 -2.36 10.57 -18.02
N ASP A 71 -3.48 9.85 -17.90
CA ASP A 71 -4.78 10.47 -17.66
C ASP A 71 -4.83 11.11 -16.27
N HIS A 72 -5.33 12.34 -16.22
CA HIS A 72 -5.44 13.08 -14.97
C HIS A 72 -6.70 12.71 -14.19
N PHE A 73 -6.57 12.68 -12.87
CA PHE A 73 -7.70 12.54 -11.96
C PHE A 73 -7.65 13.60 -10.86
N ARG A 74 -8.76 13.75 -10.18
CA ARG A 74 -8.91 14.67 -9.05
C ARG A 74 -9.44 13.93 -7.84
N ALA A 75 -8.96 14.38 -6.69
CA ALA A 75 -9.45 13.92 -5.39
C ALA A 75 -9.62 15.13 -4.47
N ARG A 76 -10.12 14.87 -3.27
CA ARG A 76 -10.24 15.85 -2.18
C ARG A 76 -9.72 15.24 -0.90
N LEU A 77 -9.09 16.08 -0.10
CA LEU A 77 -8.71 15.74 1.27
C LEU A 77 -9.97 15.38 2.07
N ALA A 78 -10.02 14.19 2.67
CA ALA A 78 -11.19 13.73 3.42
C ALA A 78 -11.11 14.09 4.91
N GLU A 79 -9.91 14.26 5.46
CA GLU A 79 -9.67 14.58 6.85
C GLU A 79 -8.63 15.70 6.99
N PRO A 80 -8.59 16.42 8.13
CA PRO A 80 -7.63 17.52 8.31
C PRO A 80 -6.20 17.00 8.40
N LEU A 81 -5.25 17.69 7.72
CA LEU A 81 -3.82 17.45 7.86
C LEU A 81 -3.20 18.51 8.75
N VAL A 82 -2.39 18.08 9.73
CA VAL A 82 -1.75 18.97 10.70
C VAL A 82 -0.24 18.93 10.52
N ALA A 83 0.35 20.10 10.26
CA ALA A 83 1.80 20.26 10.22
C ALA A 83 2.41 20.28 11.63
N SER A 84 3.72 20.10 11.72
CA SER A 84 4.45 20.03 12.99
C SER A 84 4.31 21.30 13.85
N ASN A 85 4.06 22.46 13.23
CA ASN A 85 3.81 23.74 13.91
C ASN A 85 2.35 23.99 14.31
N GLY A 86 1.45 22.99 14.10
CA GLY A 86 0.02 23.11 14.36
C GLY A 86 -0.80 23.76 13.23
N THR A 87 -0.18 24.16 12.12
CA THR A 87 -0.92 24.63 10.94
C THR A 87 -1.75 23.49 10.38
N THR A 88 -3.05 23.74 10.18
CA THR A 88 -3.98 22.72 9.68
C THR A 88 -4.41 23.01 8.24
N LEU A 89 -4.45 21.99 7.43
CA LEU A 89 -5.07 21.97 6.12
C LEU A 89 -6.46 21.33 6.24
N ASP A 90 -7.50 22.10 5.94
CA ASP A 90 -8.90 21.67 6.13
C ASP A 90 -9.30 20.59 5.13
N PRO A 91 -10.26 19.72 5.48
CA PRO A 91 -10.88 18.80 4.53
C PRO A 91 -11.48 19.51 3.32
N GLY A 92 -11.62 18.79 2.22
CA GLY A 92 -12.19 19.32 0.98
C GLY A 92 -11.20 20.01 0.06
N ARG A 93 -9.94 20.20 0.48
CA ARG A 93 -8.87 20.71 -0.39
C ARG A 93 -8.69 19.79 -1.59
N LYS A 94 -8.49 20.40 -2.74
CA LYS A 94 -8.37 19.66 -4.00
C LYS A 94 -6.99 19.04 -4.13
N ILE A 95 -6.97 17.84 -4.69
CA ILE A 95 -5.76 17.10 -5.03
C ILE A 95 -5.84 16.77 -6.50
N LYS A 96 -4.72 16.94 -7.20
CA LYS A 96 -4.52 16.51 -8.57
C LYS A 96 -3.55 15.35 -8.61
N GLY A 97 -3.79 14.44 -9.53
CA GLY A 97 -2.92 13.33 -9.80
C GLY A 97 -3.11 12.82 -11.22
N HIS A 98 -2.33 11.82 -11.57
CA HIS A 98 -2.43 11.14 -12.85
C HIS A 98 -2.26 9.63 -12.67
N VAL A 99 -2.77 8.88 -13.62
CA VAL A 99 -2.58 7.44 -13.72
C VAL A 99 -1.15 7.19 -14.21
N SER A 100 -0.30 6.62 -13.38
CA SER A 100 1.09 6.31 -13.75
C SER A 100 1.19 5.06 -14.60
N ALA A 101 0.41 4.03 -14.23
CA ALA A 101 0.34 2.80 -14.98
C ALA A 101 -1.06 2.18 -14.85
N VAL A 102 -1.50 1.52 -15.90
CA VAL A 102 -2.69 0.70 -15.93
C VAL A 102 -2.40 -0.55 -16.74
N GLU A 103 -2.69 -1.70 -16.16
CA GLU A 103 -2.60 -3.00 -16.82
C GLU A 103 -3.98 -3.65 -16.77
N PRO A 104 -4.75 -3.61 -17.86
CA PRO A 104 -6.03 -4.30 -17.94
C PRO A 104 -5.79 -5.81 -18.13
N GLY A 105 -6.73 -6.64 -17.69
CA GLY A 105 -6.71 -8.10 -17.92
C GLY A 105 -6.73 -8.93 -16.65
N LEU A 106 -6.23 -10.18 -16.72
CA LEU A 106 -6.29 -11.18 -15.64
C LEU A 106 -5.70 -10.72 -14.30
N HIS A 107 -4.80 -9.76 -14.33
CA HIS A 107 -4.15 -9.16 -13.18
C HIS A 107 -4.21 -7.65 -13.29
N THR A 108 -5.44 -7.12 -13.39
CA THR A 108 -5.66 -5.68 -13.47
C THR A 108 -4.91 -4.96 -12.35
N ARG A 109 -4.10 -4.00 -12.74
CA ARG A 109 -3.35 -3.13 -11.85
C ARG A 109 -3.54 -1.68 -12.24
N LEU A 110 -3.68 -0.82 -11.25
CA LEU A 110 -3.79 0.62 -11.38
C LEU A 110 -2.80 1.27 -10.42
N LEU A 111 -1.89 2.05 -10.94
CA LEU A 111 -0.94 2.85 -10.17
C LEU A 111 -1.28 4.32 -10.32
N LEU A 112 -1.47 4.98 -9.18
CA LEU A 112 -1.82 6.39 -9.10
C LEU A 112 -0.64 7.20 -8.59
N SER A 113 -0.35 8.31 -9.24
CA SER A 113 0.59 9.33 -8.75
C SER A 113 -0.14 10.61 -8.40
N PHE A 114 0.28 11.22 -7.31
CA PHE A 114 -0.26 12.49 -6.85
C PHE A 114 0.74 13.59 -7.21
N ASP A 115 0.23 14.66 -7.82
CA ASP A 115 1.05 15.76 -8.29
C ASP A 115 1.07 16.93 -7.31
N GLU A 116 -0.13 17.41 -6.94
CA GLU A 116 -0.29 18.64 -6.16
C GLU A 116 -1.51 18.59 -5.24
N ILE A 117 -1.41 19.26 -4.11
CA ILE A 117 -2.53 19.55 -3.20
C ILE A 117 -2.74 21.05 -3.05
N GLU A 118 -4.00 21.47 -3.03
CA GLU A 118 -4.40 22.86 -2.81
C GLU A 118 -4.23 23.24 -1.34
N THR A 119 -3.47 24.31 -1.09
CA THR A 119 -3.32 24.91 0.24
C THR A 119 -3.99 26.29 0.27
N GLN A 120 -3.93 26.99 1.41
CA GLN A 120 -4.43 28.36 1.51
C GLN A 120 -3.62 29.36 0.69
N HIS A 121 -2.37 29.01 0.34
CA HIS A 121 -1.42 29.88 -0.37
C HIS A 121 -1.08 29.37 -1.78
N GLY A 122 -1.87 28.46 -2.32
CA GLY A 122 -1.66 27.90 -3.65
C GLY A 122 -1.44 26.38 -3.65
N TRP A 123 -0.97 25.89 -4.76
CA TRP A 123 -0.71 24.47 -4.97
C TRP A 123 0.70 24.12 -4.51
N VAL A 124 0.83 23.00 -3.82
CA VAL A 124 2.13 22.46 -3.39
C VAL A 124 2.29 21.03 -3.88
N PRO A 125 3.50 20.60 -4.22
CA PRO A 125 3.77 19.23 -4.65
C PRO A 125 3.34 18.22 -3.58
N LEU A 126 2.64 17.16 -4.00
CA LEU A 126 2.22 16.05 -3.16
C LEU A 126 2.85 14.76 -3.68
N ILE A 127 3.74 14.16 -2.91
CA ILE A 127 4.36 12.88 -3.23
C ILE A 127 3.91 11.89 -2.18
N ALA A 128 3.07 10.95 -2.60
CA ALA A 128 2.42 9.99 -1.71
C ALA A 128 2.13 8.67 -2.46
N THR A 129 2.03 7.60 -1.70
CA THR A 129 1.71 6.25 -2.18
C THR A 129 0.39 5.79 -1.58
N VAL A 130 -0.45 5.11 -2.36
CA VAL A 130 -1.70 4.49 -1.87
C VAL A 130 -1.35 3.32 -0.97
N THR A 131 -1.90 3.31 0.25
CA THR A 131 -1.71 2.26 1.24
C THR A 131 -2.99 1.48 1.55
N GLY A 132 -4.15 1.98 1.11
CA GLY A 132 -5.42 1.32 1.32
C GLY A 132 -6.55 1.89 0.47
N VAL A 133 -7.58 1.09 0.27
CA VAL A 133 -8.87 1.50 -0.32
C VAL A 133 -9.98 1.06 0.62
N PRO A 134 -10.27 1.85 1.66
CA PRO A 134 -11.27 1.51 2.66
C PRO A 134 -12.66 1.29 2.03
N GLY A 135 -13.33 0.22 2.46
CA GLY A 135 -14.68 -0.10 2.00
C GLY A 135 -14.77 -0.89 0.70
N GLU A 136 -13.67 -1.07 -0.03
CA GLU A 136 -13.65 -1.90 -1.22
C GLU A 136 -13.31 -3.36 -0.88
N HIS A 137 -14.30 -4.24 -1.11
CA HIS A 137 -14.13 -5.68 -0.94
C HIS A 137 -13.75 -6.31 -2.28
N GLY A 138 -12.67 -7.07 -2.32
CA GLY A 138 -12.24 -7.77 -3.55
C GLY A 138 -10.97 -7.22 -4.19
N LEU A 139 -10.34 -6.25 -3.56
CA LEU A 139 -9.00 -5.84 -3.93
C LEU A 139 -7.96 -6.85 -3.42
N ARG A 140 -6.86 -6.98 -4.17
CA ARG A 140 -5.62 -7.64 -3.67
C ARG A 140 -4.99 -6.74 -2.61
N GLU A 141 -4.09 -7.31 -1.81
CA GLU A 141 -3.16 -6.49 -1.05
C GLU A 141 -2.44 -5.54 -2.00
N LEU A 142 -2.34 -4.28 -1.58
CA LEU A 142 -1.63 -3.27 -2.38
C LEU A 142 -0.17 -3.68 -2.55
N GLY A 143 0.37 -3.46 -3.75
CA GLY A 143 1.78 -3.64 -4.02
C GLY A 143 2.64 -2.65 -3.24
N GLU A 144 3.94 -2.90 -3.16
CA GLU A 144 4.90 -2.03 -2.43
C GLU A 144 4.89 -0.58 -2.96
N GLU A 145 4.60 -0.40 -4.24
CA GLU A 145 4.48 0.92 -4.91
C GLU A 145 3.07 1.52 -4.82
N GLY A 146 2.15 0.92 -4.05
CA GLY A 146 0.76 1.38 -3.94
C GLY A 146 -0.11 0.98 -5.13
N GLU A 147 0.26 -0.08 -5.84
CA GLU A 147 -0.53 -0.64 -6.93
C GLU A 147 -1.84 -1.21 -6.41
N ILE A 148 -2.95 -0.67 -6.91
CA ILE A 148 -4.29 -1.16 -6.62
C ILE A 148 -4.60 -2.28 -7.61
N GLY A 149 -4.79 -3.50 -7.12
CA GLY A 149 -5.14 -4.65 -7.93
C GLY A 149 -6.45 -5.28 -7.50
N ARG A 150 -7.13 -5.95 -8.42
CA ARG A 150 -8.34 -6.74 -8.09
C ARG A 150 -7.97 -8.19 -7.81
N LYS A 151 -8.66 -8.81 -6.84
CA LYS A 151 -8.65 -10.25 -6.70
C LYS A 151 -9.35 -10.85 -7.90
N GLY A 152 -8.65 -11.71 -8.65
CA GLY A 152 -9.27 -12.51 -9.71
C GLY A 152 -10.37 -13.41 -9.14
N MET A 153 -11.28 -13.86 -9.98
CA MET A 153 -12.31 -14.83 -9.59
C MET A 153 -11.68 -16.12 -9.09
N THR A 154 -12.28 -16.72 -8.06
CA THR A 154 -11.87 -18.03 -7.57
C THR A 154 -12.26 -19.11 -8.59
N LYS A 155 -11.61 -20.27 -8.52
CA LYS A 155 -11.97 -21.40 -9.37
C LYS A 155 -13.43 -21.82 -9.23
N GLU A 156 -13.97 -21.67 -8.04
CA GLU A 156 -15.37 -21.95 -7.70
C GLU A 156 -16.31 -20.97 -8.41
N GLN A 157 -16.00 -19.68 -8.40
CA GLN A 157 -16.80 -18.64 -9.10
C GLN A 157 -16.77 -18.83 -10.62
N VAL A 158 -15.62 -19.18 -11.19
CA VAL A 158 -15.51 -19.52 -12.61
C VAL A 158 -16.33 -20.77 -12.92
N ALA A 159 -16.24 -21.80 -12.10
CA ALA A 159 -17.01 -23.03 -12.30
C ALA A 159 -18.54 -22.77 -12.21
N GLU A 160 -18.97 -21.93 -11.27
CA GLU A 160 -20.37 -21.51 -11.16
C GLU A 160 -20.85 -20.78 -12.41
N ALA A 161 -20.10 -19.83 -12.93
CA ALA A 161 -20.43 -19.09 -14.14
C ALA A 161 -20.52 -20.02 -15.38
N VAL A 162 -19.62 -21.02 -15.48
CA VAL A 162 -19.65 -22.05 -16.51
C VAL A 162 -20.93 -22.90 -16.40
N VAL A 163 -21.29 -23.34 -15.20
CA VAL A 163 -22.49 -24.14 -14.97
C VAL A 163 -23.78 -23.36 -15.28
N VAL A 164 -23.86 -22.10 -14.85
CA VAL A 164 -24.99 -21.22 -15.14
C VAL A 164 -25.11 -21.02 -16.66
N GLY A 165 -24.04 -20.63 -17.33
CA GLY A 165 -24.03 -20.45 -18.79
C GLY A 165 -24.41 -21.74 -19.55
N ALA A 166 -23.90 -22.90 -19.11
CA ALA A 166 -24.24 -24.18 -19.70
C ALA A 166 -25.73 -24.53 -19.56
N SER A 167 -26.31 -24.26 -18.39
CA SER A 167 -27.74 -24.55 -18.11
C SER A 167 -28.67 -23.65 -18.92
N GLU A 168 -28.38 -22.37 -19.02
CA GLU A 168 -29.12 -21.38 -19.83
C GLU A 168 -29.02 -21.72 -21.32
N GLY A 169 -27.82 -22.01 -21.82
CA GLY A 169 -27.60 -22.39 -23.20
C GLY A 169 -28.27 -23.73 -23.57
N ALA A 170 -28.28 -24.69 -22.62
CA ALA A 170 -29.02 -25.96 -22.81
C ALA A 170 -30.52 -25.76 -22.92
N ALA A 171 -31.11 -24.91 -22.07
CA ALA A 171 -32.53 -24.60 -22.10
C ALA A 171 -32.92 -23.95 -23.42
N GLU A 172 -32.20 -22.93 -23.88
CA GLU A 172 -32.43 -22.24 -25.14
C GLU A 172 -32.23 -23.18 -26.34
N GLY A 173 -31.16 -23.95 -26.33
CA GLY A 173 -30.85 -24.93 -27.39
C GLY A 173 -31.94 -26.02 -27.50
N ALA A 174 -32.52 -26.45 -26.38
CA ALA A 174 -33.59 -27.43 -26.35
C ALA A 174 -34.84 -26.96 -27.05
N HIS A 175 -35.19 -25.69 -26.92
CA HIS A 175 -36.35 -25.07 -27.57
C HIS A 175 -36.24 -25.12 -29.09
N HIS A 176 -35.05 -24.98 -29.66
CA HIS A 176 -34.83 -24.91 -31.10
C HIS A 176 -34.45 -26.25 -31.75
N GLY A 177 -33.84 -27.18 -31.03
CA GLY A 177 -33.24 -28.40 -31.60
C GLY A 177 -33.40 -29.66 -30.77
N GLY A 178 -34.27 -29.67 -29.76
CA GLY A 178 -34.47 -30.83 -28.90
C GLY A 178 -33.17 -31.25 -28.21
N LYS A 179 -32.93 -32.58 -28.08
CA LYS A 179 -31.76 -33.10 -27.35
C LYS A 179 -30.41 -32.68 -27.96
N HIS A 180 -30.35 -32.59 -29.30
CA HIS A 180 -29.10 -32.19 -30.00
C HIS A 180 -28.88 -30.67 -29.85
N GLY A 181 -29.95 -29.88 -29.88
CA GLY A 181 -29.89 -28.44 -29.63
C GLY A 181 -29.48 -28.14 -28.18
N ALA A 182 -29.98 -28.90 -27.21
CA ALA A 182 -29.61 -28.76 -25.81
C ALA A 182 -28.10 -29.00 -25.59
N ALA A 183 -27.57 -30.06 -26.21
CA ALA A 183 -26.13 -30.38 -26.05
C ALA A 183 -25.22 -29.31 -26.69
N ALA A 184 -25.58 -28.82 -27.86
CA ALA A 184 -24.85 -27.73 -28.53
C ALA A 184 -24.94 -26.42 -27.75
N GLY A 185 -26.16 -26.08 -27.28
CA GLY A 185 -26.43 -24.89 -26.46
C GLY A 185 -25.69 -24.92 -25.12
N ALA A 186 -25.61 -26.08 -24.46
CA ALA A 186 -24.84 -26.23 -23.22
C ALA A 186 -23.34 -25.93 -23.45
N GLY A 187 -22.77 -26.43 -24.52
CA GLY A 187 -21.36 -26.20 -24.87
C GLY A 187 -21.05 -24.73 -25.16
N SER A 188 -21.89 -24.08 -25.97
CA SER A 188 -21.72 -22.65 -26.27
C SER A 188 -22.00 -21.77 -25.04
N GLY A 189 -23.03 -22.09 -24.26
CA GLY A 189 -23.36 -21.37 -23.03
C GLY A 189 -22.25 -21.49 -21.96
N ALA A 190 -21.67 -22.69 -21.80
CA ALA A 190 -20.50 -22.86 -20.93
C ALA A 190 -19.30 -21.97 -21.34
N ALA A 191 -19.03 -21.90 -22.64
CA ALA A 191 -17.96 -21.05 -23.16
C ALA A 191 -18.24 -19.57 -22.94
N ILE A 192 -19.49 -19.13 -23.15
CA ILE A 192 -19.93 -17.75 -22.89
C ILE A 192 -19.83 -17.45 -21.40
N GLY A 193 -20.30 -18.36 -20.51
CA GLY A 193 -20.21 -18.22 -19.07
C GLY A 193 -18.76 -18.09 -18.59
N ALA A 194 -17.85 -18.91 -19.10
CA ALA A 194 -16.43 -18.80 -18.81
C ALA A 194 -15.88 -17.45 -19.26
N TYR A 195 -16.18 -17.05 -20.50
CA TYR A 195 -15.70 -15.79 -21.07
C TYR A 195 -16.21 -14.59 -20.26
N SER A 196 -17.51 -14.52 -19.94
CA SER A 196 -18.10 -13.44 -19.16
C SER A 196 -17.54 -13.41 -17.72
N ALA A 197 -17.27 -14.57 -17.12
CA ALA A 197 -16.57 -14.65 -15.83
C ALA A 197 -15.15 -14.07 -15.94
N PHE A 198 -14.43 -14.38 -17.00
CA PHE A 198 -13.13 -13.78 -17.28
C PHE A 198 -13.25 -12.26 -17.48
N GLU A 199 -14.15 -11.75 -18.24
CA GLU A 199 -14.31 -10.32 -18.50
C GLU A 199 -14.73 -9.55 -17.24
N SER A 200 -15.78 -9.99 -16.55
CA SER A 200 -16.32 -9.29 -15.37
C SER A 200 -15.45 -9.40 -14.13
N GLY A 201 -14.58 -10.41 -14.06
CA GLY A 201 -13.65 -10.60 -12.94
C GLY A 201 -12.40 -9.72 -12.96
N HIS A 202 -12.15 -8.99 -14.04
CA HIS A 202 -10.85 -8.35 -14.30
C HIS A 202 -10.87 -6.83 -14.23
N ASP A 203 -12.05 -6.20 -14.21
CA ASP A 203 -12.14 -4.76 -14.21
C ASP A 203 -12.01 -4.18 -12.82
N LEU A 204 -11.10 -3.26 -12.66
CA LEU A 204 -11.00 -2.43 -11.49
C LEU A 204 -11.68 -1.09 -11.76
N VAL A 205 -12.75 -0.82 -11.03
CA VAL A 205 -13.46 0.44 -11.08
C VAL A 205 -13.42 1.07 -9.69
N LEU A 206 -12.84 2.25 -9.62
CA LEU A 206 -12.92 3.12 -8.45
C LEU A 206 -13.91 4.23 -8.76
N ASP A 207 -15.08 4.17 -8.14
CA ASP A 207 -16.13 5.13 -8.38
C ASP A 207 -15.83 6.50 -7.75
N LYS A 208 -16.53 7.50 -8.24
CA LYS A 208 -16.55 8.81 -7.58
C LYS A 208 -17.01 8.65 -6.13
N GLY A 209 -16.22 9.18 -5.20
CA GLY A 209 -16.47 9.05 -3.77
C GLY A 209 -15.68 7.93 -3.10
N THR A 210 -15.00 7.07 -3.86
CA THR A 210 -14.11 6.05 -3.27
C THR A 210 -13.06 6.73 -2.40
N ALA A 211 -12.93 6.24 -1.17
CA ALA A 211 -11.90 6.67 -0.25
C ALA A 211 -10.58 5.94 -0.56
N LEU A 212 -9.49 6.67 -0.58
CA LEU A 212 -8.14 6.13 -0.68
C LEU A 212 -7.37 6.55 0.57
N GLU A 213 -6.70 5.60 1.19
CA GLU A 213 -5.70 5.86 2.21
C GLU A 213 -4.36 6.05 1.53
N ILE A 214 -3.70 7.18 1.79
CA ILE A 214 -2.40 7.48 1.20
C ILE A 214 -1.39 7.84 2.28
N ARG A 215 -0.13 7.51 2.03
CA ARG A 215 1.01 7.80 2.90
C ARG A 215 1.95 8.78 2.20
N LEU A 216 2.35 9.83 2.91
CA LEU A 216 3.36 10.76 2.40
C LEU A 216 4.73 10.08 2.27
N ASP A 217 5.31 10.13 1.07
CA ASP A 217 6.66 9.65 0.81
C ASP A 217 7.71 10.76 0.99
N ARG A 218 7.26 12.01 1.10
CA ARG A 218 8.09 13.18 1.45
C ARG A 218 7.30 14.15 2.33
N ASN A 219 8.02 14.96 3.07
CA ASN A 219 7.43 16.05 3.85
C ASN A 219 6.61 16.98 2.95
N LEU A 220 5.34 17.19 3.28
CA LEU A 220 4.47 18.13 2.58
C LEU A 220 4.67 19.54 3.16
N GLN A 221 5.29 20.41 2.41
CA GLN A 221 5.58 21.79 2.81
C GLN A 221 4.30 22.61 2.81
N MET A 222 4.00 23.24 3.96
CA MET A 222 2.93 24.23 4.04
C MET A 222 3.53 25.61 3.80
N PRO A 223 3.08 26.38 2.76
CA PRO A 223 3.59 27.72 2.53
C PRO A 223 3.34 28.60 3.75
N LEU A 224 4.38 29.28 4.21
CA LEU A 224 4.25 30.36 5.21
C LEU A 224 3.67 31.62 4.54
N ARG A 225 2.97 32.42 5.36
CA ARG A 225 2.49 33.74 4.91
C ARG A 225 3.64 34.64 4.51
#